data_95e6ad87e5d7627814a3062f415aea7b
#
_entry.id   95e6ad87e5d7627814a3062f415aea7b
#
_cell.length_a   1.000
_cell.length_b   1.000
_cell.length_c   1.000
_cell.angle_alpha   90.00
_cell.angle_beta   90.00
_cell.angle_gamma   90.00
#
_symmetry.space_group_name_H-M   'P 1'
#
loop_
_entity.id
_entity.type
_entity.pdbx_description
1 polymer ?
#
loop_
_entity_poly.entity_id
_entity_poly.type
_entity_poly.pdbx_seq_one_letter_code
_entity_poly.pdbx_strand_id
1 'polypeptide(L)'
;MIFRSMREAIVTMLAALTTMFCALAIDPESGPAILAVVLCLSLSRSQLDRDLRGRLEAAITLPAVSVASLGVAMLLLHAPWIGAVVFVASMSLSIWLRRFGQLVRRAGSLIALPFVVILTTPYVPTTRISHTMALLLPIIVALLALLWVTVFHLLARRLRWLPQARVLSEVVVSPPRSSSLRPIASTRMAIQMAVALTVAFVVGYVYFSERWAWIVLTTYIVGSGNQGRLDVAYKSVLRILGAGVGTFFALMFTVHARPHDTTTIGWILASVFIGIWLRPLSYAWWALFVTLALALLQGFEGPSAQQVLSLRLEEIVIGAIIGVAAAWLVLPVRSTGVLRLRIADSLAMLANALDPATALRRPEDFLLALDRVERVAPAFRASRLLTGRFRTAHPADWVDALIDCRQHAISLIENGETPGEVRKAIGAARKAMREPEEILRALQNLHRSMTSHV
;
A
#
# COMPACT_ATOMS: atom_id res chain seq x y z
N MET A 1 -2.91 15.88 11.38
CA MET A 1 -2.71 14.57 10.72
C MET A 1 -3.16 13.42 11.59
N ILE A 2 -2.70 13.30 12.84
CA ILE A 2 -2.99 12.21 13.79
C ILE A 2 -4.49 12.04 14.10
N PHE A 3 -5.22 13.14 14.38
CA PHE A 3 -6.66 13.10 14.65
C PHE A 3 -7.50 12.65 13.44
N ARG A 4 -7.09 13.04 12.23
CA ARG A 4 -7.75 12.58 11.01
C ARG A 4 -7.57 11.08 10.82
N SER A 5 -6.35 10.60 10.99
CA SER A 5 -6.01 9.19 10.93
C SER A 5 -6.77 8.36 11.98
N MET A 6 -6.96 8.91 13.18
CA MET A 6 -7.75 8.26 14.22
C MET A 6 -9.23 8.10 13.81
N ARG A 7 -9.85 9.14 13.23
CA ARG A 7 -11.23 9.05 12.73
C ARG A 7 -11.37 8.02 11.61
N GLU A 8 -10.42 7.98 10.69
CA GLU A 8 -10.37 6.96 9.63
C GLU A 8 -10.22 5.55 10.22
N ALA A 9 -9.41 5.38 11.27
CA ALA A 9 -9.23 4.11 11.97
C ALA A 9 -10.51 3.66 12.69
N ILE A 10 -11.22 4.58 13.36
CA ILE A 10 -12.50 4.28 14.03
C ILE A 10 -13.53 3.80 13.00
N VAL A 11 -13.70 4.52 11.90
CA VAL A 11 -14.67 4.16 10.85
C VAL A 11 -14.34 2.79 10.25
N THR A 12 -13.06 2.53 9.99
CA THR A 12 -12.60 1.23 9.48
C THR A 12 -12.85 0.11 10.47
N MET A 13 -12.59 0.36 11.76
CA MET A 13 -12.77 -0.64 12.81
C MET A 13 -14.25 -0.95 13.05
N LEU A 14 -15.14 0.05 13.02
CA LEU A 14 -16.57 -0.16 13.10
C LEU A 14 -17.08 -1.03 11.95
N ALA A 15 -16.64 -0.76 10.71
CA ALA A 15 -16.98 -1.59 9.56
C ALA A 15 -16.45 -3.03 9.71
N ALA A 16 -15.22 -3.18 10.20
CA ALA A 16 -14.61 -4.49 10.42
C ALA A 16 -15.31 -5.30 11.49
N LEU A 17 -15.63 -4.69 12.64
CA LEU A 17 -16.36 -5.34 13.73
C LEU A 17 -17.77 -5.76 13.31
N THR A 18 -18.52 -4.87 12.65
CA THR A 18 -19.88 -5.19 12.19
C THR A 18 -19.86 -6.33 11.16
N THR A 19 -18.90 -6.30 10.21
CA THR A 19 -18.77 -7.38 9.23
C THR A 19 -18.36 -8.69 9.91
N MET A 20 -17.45 -8.64 10.86
CA MET A 20 -17.01 -9.79 11.65
C MET A 20 -18.20 -10.43 12.41
N PHE A 21 -19.02 -9.63 13.10
CA PHE A 21 -20.21 -10.14 13.78
C PHE A 21 -21.23 -10.76 12.82
N CYS A 22 -21.44 -10.14 11.65
CA CYS A 22 -22.29 -10.74 10.61
C CYS A 22 -21.72 -12.07 10.11
N ALA A 23 -20.41 -12.16 9.91
CA ALA A 23 -19.74 -13.38 9.46
C ALA A 23 -19.84 -14.50 10.52
N LEU A 24 -19.61 -14.19 11.80
CA LEU A 24 -19.75 -15.13 12.93
C LEU A 24 -21.20 -15.60 13.13
N ALA A 25 -22.20 -14.77 12.81
CA ALA A 25 -23.59 -15.16 12.84
C ALA A 25 -23.98 -16.18 11.73
N ILE A 26 -23.23 -16.17 10.61
CA ILE A 26 -23.41 -17.12 9.50
C ILE A 26 -22.63 -18.40 9.79
N ASP A 27 -21.37 -18.26 10.20
CA ASP A 27 -20.48 -19.35 10.55
C ASP A 27 -19.66 -18.97 11.78
N PRO A 28 -19.79 -19.67 12.91
CA PRO A 28 -19.12 -19.35 14.17
C PRO A 28 -17.60 -19.68 14.18
N GLU A 29 -17.04 -20.10 13.05
CA GLU A 29 -15.61 -20.38 12.95
C GLU A 29 -14.76 -19.11 12.82
N SER A 30 -13.47 -19.19 13.20
CA SER A 30 -12.54 -18.07 13.15
C SER A 30 -12.19 -17.61 11.72
N GLY A 31 -12.21 -18.51 10.75
CA GLY A 31 -11.85 -18.24 9.35
C GLY A 31 -12.64 -17.10 8.70
N PRO A 32 -13.99 -17.17 8.68
CA PRO A 32 -14.84 -16.09 8.15
C PRO A 32 -14.68 -14.76 8.90
N ALA A 33 -14.46 -14.79 10.21
CA ALA A 33 -14.22 -13.60 11.02
C ALA A 33 -12.91 -12.89 10.61
N ILE A 34 -11.84 -13.65 10.45
CA ILE A 34 -10.53 -13.14 10.00
C ILE A 34 -10.65 -12.57 8.58
N LEU A 35 -11.31 -13.31 7.68
CA LEU A 35 -11.58 -12.87 6.31
C LEU A 35 -12.32 -11.52 6.30
N ALA A 36 -13.36 -11.38 7.12
CA ALA A 36 -14.14 -10.15 7.24
C ALA A 36 -13.26 -8.96 7.66
N VAL A 37 -12.43 -9.12 8.69
CA VAL A 37 -11.53 -8.07 9.17
C VAL A 37 -10.51 -7.69 8.09
N VAL A 38 -9.82 -8.67 7.49
CA VAL A 38 -8.79 -8.41 6.46
C VAL A 38 -9.38 -7.72 5.23
N LEU A 39 -10.57 -8.14 4.79
CA LEU A 39 -11.26 -7.49 3.67
C LEU A 39 -11.67 -6.05 4.00
N CYS A 40 -12.25 -5.81 5.19
CA CYS A 40 -12.61 -4.44 5.60
C CYS A 40 -11.40 -3.51 5.67
N LEU A 41 -10.27 -3.97 6.24
CA LEU A 41 -9.02 -3.20 6.30
C LEU A 41 -8.50 -2.83 4.90
N SER A 42 -8.59 -3.76 3.99
CA SER A 42 -8.12 -3.58 2.63
C SER A 42 -9.06 -2.70 1.80
N LEU A 43 -10.37 -2.95 1.90
CA LEU A 43 -11.42 -2.20 1.21
C LEU A 43 -11.52 -0.76 1.69
N SER A 44 -11.44 -0.52 3.00
CA SER A 44 -11.53 0.82 3.57
C SER A 44 -10.56 1.78 2.89
N ARG A 45 -9.32 1.37 2.63
CA ARG A 45 -8.34 2.18 1.90
C ARG A 45 -8.67 2.39 0.42
N SER A 46 -9.16 1.34 -0.24
CA SER A 46 -9.45 1.40 -1.67
C SER A 46 -10.74 2.17 -1.97
N GLN A 47 -11.65 2.28 -1.00
CA GLN A 47 -12.97 2.90 -1.15
C GLN A 47 -13.02 4.36 -0.67
N LEU A 48 -11.99 4.84 0.06
CA LEU A 48 -11.95 6.22 0.57
C LEU A 48 -12.16 7.27 -0.53
N ASP A 49 -11.62 7.04 -1.72
CA ASP A 49 -11.63 7.99 -2.84
C ASP A 49 -12.57 7.56 -3.99
N ARG A 50 -13.48 6.59 -3.77
CA ARG A 50 -14.36 6.08 -4.83
C ARG A 50 -15.71 6.76 -4.85
N ASP A 51 -16.14 7.13 -6.05
CA ASP A 51 -17.50 7.54 -6.36
C ASP A 51 -18.47 6.36 -6.27
N LEU A 52 -19.79 6.63 -6.29
CA LEU A 52 -20.83 5.60 -6.32
C LEU A 52 -20.62 4.60 -7.46
N ARG A 53 -20.24 5.07 -8.65
CA ARG A 53 -19.92 4.22 -9.81
C ARG A 53 -18.77 3.25 -9.51
N GLY A 54 -17.70 3.72 -8.89
CA GLY A 54 -16.54 2.88 -8.52
C GLY A 54 -16.87 1.87 -7.44
N ARG A 55 -17.89 2.13 -6.59
CA ARG A 55 -18.41 1.17 -5.60
C ARG A 55 -19.26 0.09 -6.25
N LEU A 56 -20.08 0.44 -7.23
CA LEU A 56 -20.84 -0.51 -8.05
C LEU A 56 -19.89 -1.44 -8.83
N GLU A 57 -18.86 -0.88 -9.44
CA GLU A 57 -17.81 -1.65 -10.10
C GLU A 57 -17.15 -2.65 -9.12
N ALA A 58 -16.89 -2.24 -7.88
CA ALA A 58 -16.36 -3.11 -6.85
C ALA A 58 -17.36 -4.22 -6.44
N ALA A 59 -18.66 -3.91 -6.38
CA ALA A 59 -19.70 -4.88 -6.05
C ALA A 59 -19.84 -6.01 -7.08
N ILE A 60 -19.45 -5.78 -8.33
CA ILE A 60 -19.44 -6.79 -9.38
C ILE A 60 -18.09 -7.52 -9.41
N THR A 61 -16.98 -6.77 -9.30
CA THR A 61 -15.64 -7.35 -9.45
C THR A 61 -15.21 -8.18 -8.24
N LEU A 62 -15.60 -7.80 -7.02
CA LEU A 62 -15.20 -8.53 -5.81
C LEU A 62 -15.73 -9.96 -5.75
N PRO A 63 -17.03 -10.24 -6.01
CA PRO A 63 -17.51 -11.62 -6.07
C PRO A 63 -16.80 -12.47 -7.13
N ALA A 64 -16.63 -11.93 -8.33
CA ALA A 64 -15.93 -12.64 -9.40
C ALA A 64 -14.48 -12.99 -9.02
N VAL A 65 -13.78 -12.04 -8.42
CA VAL A 65 -12.39 -12.26 -7.95
C VAL A 65 -12.37 -13.20 -6.74
N SER A 66 -13.37 -13.15 -5.84
CA SER A 66 -13.48 -14.08 -4.71
C SER A 66 -13.66 -15.52 -5.17
N VAL A 67 -14.50 -15.77 -6.18
CA VAL A 67 -14.64 -17.10 -6.79
C VAL A 67 -13.33 -17.57 -7.43
N ALA A 68 -12.69 -16.70 -8.20
CA ALA A 68 -11.39 -17.01 -8.82
C ALA A 68 -10.33 -17.32 -7.77
N SER A 69 -10.28 -16.54 -6.68
CA SER A 69 -9.33 -16.76 -5.59
C SER A 69 -9.58 -18.07 -4.85
N LEU A 70 -10.85 -18.43 -4.65
CA LEU A 70 -11.21 -19.73 -4.07
C LEU A 70 -10.73 -20.89 -4.97
N GLY A 71 -10.92 -20.79 -6.29
CA GLY A 71 -10.37 -21.76 -7.24
C GLY A 71 -8.85 -21.90 -7.13
N VAL A 72 -8.14 -20.79 -6.96
CA VAL A 72 -6.68 -20.80 -6.75
C VAL A 72 -6.32 -21.41 -5.38
N ALA A 73 -7.10 -21.13 -4.33
CA ALA A 73 -6.90 -21.76 -3.02
C ALA A 73 -7.02 -23.29 -3.11
N MET A 74 -8.04 -23.77 -3.81
CA MET A 74 -8.22 -25.22 -4.07
C MET A 74 -7.06 -25.81 -4.87
N LEU A 75 -6.56 -25.10 -5.88
CA LEU A 75 -5.38 -25.53 -6.65
C LEU A 75 -4.12 -25.58 -5.77
N LEU A 76 -3.92 -24.60 -4.87
CA LEU A 76 -2.79 -24.60 -3.94
C LEU A 76 -2.82 -25.80 -2.98
N LEU A 77 -4.01 -26.30 -2.63
CA LEU A 77 -4.19 -27.47 -1.77
C LEU A 77 -3.99 -28.79 -2.53
N HIS A 78 -4.61 -28.95 -3.71
CA HIS A 78 -4.63 -30.22 -4.43
C HIS A 78 -3.51 -30.38 -5.47
N ALA A 79 -3.06 -29.26 -6.04
CA ALA A 79 -2.00 -29.21 -7.05
C ALA A 79 -1.07 -28.00 -6.79
N PRO A 80 -0.23 -28.03 -5.73
CA PRO A 80 0.49 -26.86 -5.21
C PRO A 80 1.27 -26.08 -6.27
N TRP A 81 1.98 -26.76 -7.15
CA TRP A 81 2.77 -26.12 -8.20
C TRP A 81 1.91 -25.42 -9.25
N ILE A 82 0.78 -26.00 -9.64
CA ILE A 82 -0.16 -25.39 -10.58
C ILE A 82 -0.83 -24.19 -9.92
N GLY A 83 -1.26 -24.34 -8.66
CA GLY A 83 -1.81 -23.27 -7.86
C GLY A 83 -0.83 -22.09 -7.73
N ALA A 84 0.44 -22.36 -7.48
CA ALA A 84 1.50 -21.34 -7.41
C ALA A 84 1.64 -20.59 -8.75
N VAL A 85 1.68 -21.28 -9.88
CA VAL A 85 1.76 -20.64 -11.20
C VAL A 85 0.56 -19.72 -11.46
N VAL A 86 -0.65 -20.20 -11.19
CA VAL A 86 -1.88 -19.40 -11.37
C VAL A 86 -1.91 -18.22 -10.42
N PHE A 87 -1.47 -18.39 -9.16
CA PHE A 87 -1.35 -17.30 -8.19
C PHE A 87 -0.37 -16.23 -8.68
N VAL A 88 0.83 -16.62 -9.08
CA VAL A 88 1.88 -15.71 -9.60
C VAL A 88 1.38 -14.97 -10.83
N ALA A 89 0.74 -15.67 -11.77
CA ALA A 89 0.17 -15.06 -12.96
C ALA A 89 -0.91 -14.02 -12.61
N SER A 90 -1.83 -14.35 -11.70
CA SER A 90 -2.91 -13.46 -11.26
C SER A 90 -2.39 -12.20 -10.58
N MET A 91 -1.41 -12.34 -9.67
CA MET A 91 -0.82 -11.21 -8.97
C MET A 91 0.00 -10.31 -9.89
N SER A 92 0.75 -10.89 -10.81
CA SER A 92 1.53 -10.15 -11.80
C SER A 92 0.62 -9.43 -12.80
N LEU A 93 -0.46 -10.09 -13.23
CA LEU A 93 -1.49 -9.50 -14.08
C LEU A 93 -2.15 -8.29 -13.39
N SER A 94 -2.45 -8.37 -12.09
CA SER A 94 -3.03 -7.25 -11.33
C SER A 94 -2.16 -5.98 -11.38
N ILE A 95 -0.84 -6.14 -11.40
CA ILE A 95 0.11 -5.03 -11.51
C ILE A 95 0.22 -4.54 -12.96
N TRP A 96 0.25 -5.46 -13.91
CA TRP A 96 0.36 -5.13 -15.32
C TRP A 96 -0.88 -4.40 -15.84
N LEU A 97 -2.07 -4.75 -15.37
CA LEU A 97 -3.35 -4.10 -15.71
C LEU A 97 -3.38 -2.62 -15.33
N ARG A 98 -2.59 -2.17 -14.37
CA ARG A 98 -2.52 -0.75 -13.96
C ARG A 98 -2.12 0.22 -15.07
N ARG A 99 -1.61 -0.29 -16.19
CA ARG A 99 -1.24 0.52 -17.38
C ARG A 99 -2.43 0.92 -18.26
N PHE A 100 -3.57 0.21 -18.18
CA PHE A 100 -4.70 0.35 -19.10
C PHE A 100 -5.80 1.31 -18.62
N GLY A 101 -5.42 2.41 -17.98
CA GLY A 101 -6.37 3.43 -17.55
C GLY A 101 -6.96 3.21 -16.16
N GLN A 102 -7.83 4.13 -15.72
CA GLN A 102 -8.32 4.18 -14.35
C GLN A 102 -9.20 2.99 -13.96
N LEU A 103 -10.10 2.58 -14.85
CA LEU A 103 -11.07 1.51 -14.61
C LEU A 103 -10.35 0.17 -14.41
N VAL A 104 -9.45 -0.15 -15.35
CA VAL A 104 -8.67 -1.39 -15.30
C VAL A 104 -7.66 -1.39 -14.14
N ARG A 105 -7.09 -0.23 -13.81
CA ARG A 105 -6.23 -0.05 -12.63
C ARG A 105 -6.98 -0.30 -11.32
N ARG A 106 -8.24 0.17 -11.22
CA ARG A 106 -9.11 -0.08 -10.07
C ARG A 106 -9.44 -1.57 -9.94
N ALA A 107 -9.83 -2.22 -11.03
CA ALA A 107 -10.08 -3.66 -11.06
C ALA A 107 -8.83 -4.46 -10.67
N GLY A 108 -7.66 -4.14 -11.23
CA GLY A 108 -6.39 -4.76 -10.87
C GLY A 108 -6.04 -4.64 -9.37
N SER A 109 -6.38 -3.52 -8.73
CA SER A 109 -6.16 -3.38 -7.28
C SER A 109 -7.09 -4.25 -6.43
N LEU A 110 -8.28 -4.59 -6.93
CA LEU A 110 -9.24 -5.45 -6.24
C LEU A 110 -8.86 -6.93 -6.36
N ILE A 111 -8.21 -7.34 -7.46
CA ILE A 111 -7.74 -8.72 -7.66
C ILE A 111 -6.79 -9.14 -6.52
N ALA A 112 -5.91 -8.25 -6.10
CA ALA A 112 -4.91 -8.57 -5.09
C ALA A 112 -5.51 -8.88 -3.69
N LEU A 113 -6.71 -8.36 -3.36
CA LEU A 113 -7.27 -8.43 -2.02
C LEU A 113 -7.64 -9.87 -1.60
N PRO A 114 -8.48 -10.61 -2.34
CA PRO A 114 -8.81 -11.99 -1.98
C PRO A 114 -7.60 -12.92 -2.01
N PHE A 115 -6.65 -12.69 -2.94
CA PHE A 115 -5.43 -13.49 -3.01
C PHE A 115 -4.51 -13.32 -1.79
N VAL A 116 -4.41 -12.12 -1.23
CA VAL A 116 -3.67 -11.89 0.02
C VAL A 116 -4.32 -12.63 1.18
N VAL A 117 -5.65 -12.71 1.19
CA VAL A 117 -6.38 -13.43 2.23
C VAL A 117 -6.06 -14.94 2.21
N ILE A 118 -5.94 -15.55 1.03
CA ILE A 118 -5.56 -16.98 0.91
C ILE A 118 -4.23 -17.27 1.64
N LEU A 119 -3.29 -16.32 1.60
CA LEU A 119 -1.99 -16.47 2.25
C LEU A 119 -2.05 -16.26 3.78
N THR A 120 -3.06 -15.54 4.28
CA THR A 120 -3.21 -15.26 5.70
C THR A 120 -4.08 -16.29 6.42
N THR A 121 -5.07 -16.84 5.71
CA THR A 121 -6.01 -17.83 6.21
C THR A 121 -6.05 -18.99 5.23
N PRO A 122 -5.26 -20.05 5.43
CA PRO A 122 -5.37 -21.23 4.59
C PRO A 122 -6.79 -21.78 4.67
N TYR A 123 -7.38 -22.03 3.51
CA TYR A 123 -8.71 -22.60 3.41
C TYR A 123 -8.71 -24.00 4.04
N VAL A 124 -9.28 -24.10 5.22
CA VAL A 124 -9.57 -25.38 5.86
C VAL A 124 -11.04 -25.70 5.54
N PRO A 125 -11.33 -26.76 4.77
CA PRO A 125 -12.71 -27.16 4.51
C PRO A 125 -13.38 -27.50 5.84
N THR A 126 -14.42 -26.74 6.18
CA THR A 126 -15.20 -26.97 7.40
C THR A 126 -16.13 -28.14 7.18
N THR A 127 -16.11 -29.10 8.07
CA THR A 127 -16.97 -30.30 8.02
C THR A 127 -18.43 -29.99 8.41
N ARG A 128 -18.72 -28.79 8.89
CA ARG A 128 -20.02 -28.38 9.44
C ARG A 128 -20.96 -27.73 8.43
N ILE A 129 -20.44 -27.23 7.30
CA ILE A 129 -21.24 -26.49 6.32
C ILE A 129 -21.34 -27.29 5.02
N SER A 130 -22.49 -27.23 4.35
CA SER A 130 -22.66 -27.83 3.03
C SER A 130 -21.64 -27.29 2.03
N HIS A 131 -21.17 -28.12 1.09
CA HIS A 131 -20.19 -27.70 0.07
C HIS A 131 -20.59 -26.41 -0.66
N THR A 132 -21.87 -26.22 -0.94
CA THR A 132 -22.40 -25.00 -1.59
C THR A 132 -22.25 -23.77 -0.71
N MET A 133 -22.50 -23.89 0.60
CA MET A 133 -22.30 -22.76 1.55
C MET A 133 -20.84 -22.41 1.73
N ALA A 134 -19.94 -23.39 1.80
CA ALA A 134 -18.50 -23.15 1.88
C ALA A 134 -17.96 -22.39 0.67
N LEU A 135 -18.54 -22.61 -0.53
CA LEU A 135 -18.19 -21.85 -1.74
C LEU A 135 -18.77 -20.43 -1.75
N LEU A 136 -19.96 -20.22 -1.17
CA LEU A 136 -20.63 -18.93 -1.15
C LEU A 136 -20.15 -18.02 -0.03
N LEU A 137 -19.65 -18.57 1.06
CA LEU A 137 -19.27 -17.82 2.26
C LEU A 137 -18.24 -16.70 2.00
N PRO A 138 -17.12 -16.91 1.26
CA PRO A 138 -16.19 -15.84 0.92
C PRO A 138 -16.82 -14.71 0.10
N ILE A 139 -17.79 -15.04 -0.76
CA ILE A 139 -18.53 -14.08 -1.57
C ILE A 139 -19.43 -13.23 -0.68
N ILE A 140 -20.19 -13.89 0.20
CA ILE A 140 -21.09 -13.21 1.13
C ILE A 140 -20.31 -12.30 2.05
N VAL A 141 -19.20 -12.77 2.64
CA VAL A 141 -18.34 -11.97 3.50
C VAL A 141 -17.73 -10.78 2.75
N ALA A 142 -17.31 -10.96 1.49
CA ALA A 142 -16.77 -9.87 0.68
C ALA A 142 -17.82 -8.79 0.36
N LEU A 143 -19.07 -9.19 0.08
CA LEU A 143 -20.18 -8.26 -0.14
C LEU A 143 -20.60 -7.56 1.14
N LEU A 144 -20.65 -8.26 2.28
CA LEU A 144 -20.89 -7.67 3.58
C LEU A 144 -19.80 -6.65 3.96
N ALA A 145 -18.55 -6.98 3.73
CA ALA A 145 -17.43 -6.07 3.95
C ALA A 145 -17.55 -4.80 3.08
N LEU A 146 -17.89 -4.95 1.80
CA LEU A 146 -18.11 -3.82 0.90
C LEU A 146 -19.32 -2.97 1.35
N LEU A 147 -20.41 -3.61 1.76
CA LEU A 147 -21.60 -2.95 2.26
C LEU A 147 -21.28 -2.11 3.50
N TRP A 148 -20.74 -2.72 4.53
CA TRP A 148 -20.48 -2.03 5.81
C TRP A 148 -19.39 -0.97 5.69
N VAL A 149 -18.31 -1.22 4.95
CA VAL A 149 -17.32 -0.19 4.62
C VAL A 149 -17.97 0.98 3.91
N THR A 150 -18.87 0.72 2.96
CA THR A 150 -19.57 1.80 2.23
C THR A 150 -20.50 2.58 3.16
N VAL A 151 -21.32 1.90 3.98
CA VAL A 151 -22.27 2.51 4.92
C VAL A 151 -21.54 3.41 5.92
N PHE A 152 -20.52 2.88 6.61
CA PHE A 152 -19.80 3.66 7.63
C PHE A 152 -19.01 4.83 7.03
N HIS A 153 -18.45 4.68 5.83
CA HIS A 153 -17.78 5.80 5.16
C HIS A 153 -18.75 6.88 4.70
N LEU A 154 -19.93 6.51 4.18
CA LEU A 154 -20.97 7.48 3.82
C LEU A 154 -21.51 8.21 5.06
N LEU A 155 -21.75 7.48 6.14
CA LEU A 155 -22.21 8.05 7.41
C LEU A 155 -21.16 9.02 7.98
N ALA A 156 -19.89 8.61 8.01
CA ALA A 156 -18.80 9.47 8.49
C ALA A 156 -18.62 10.74 7.64
N ARG A 157 -18.87 10.67 6.33
CA ARG A 157 -18.88 11.85 5.46
C ARG A 157 -20.09 12.74 5.71
N ARG A 158 -21.27 12.18 5.90
CA ARG A 158 -22.48 12.96 6.27
C ARG A 158 -22.29 13.69 7.60
N LEU A 159 -21.67 13.04 8.58
CA LEU A 159 -21.34 13.62 9.88
C LEU A 159 -20.13 14.58 9.83
N ARG A 160 -19.56 14.84 8.66
CA ARG A 160 -18.35 15.68 8.45
C ARG A 160 -17.13 15.19 9.25
N TRP A 161 -17.10 13.93 9.66
CA TRP A 161 -15.94 13.30 10.30
C TRP A 161 -14.81 13.03 9.32
N LEU A 162 -15.15 12.68 8.09
CA LEU A 162 -14.20 12.49 7.00
C LEU A 162 -14.41 13.58 5.93
N PRO A 163 -13.33 14.06 5.29
CA PRO A 163 -13.44 14.99 4.18
C PRO A 163 -14.17 14.33 3.01
N GLN A 164 -14.85 15.13 2.21
CA GLN A 164 -15.49 14.66 0.98
C GLN A 164 -14.43 14.00 0.06
N ALA A 165 -14.86 12.98 -0.67
CA ALA A 165 -13.99 12.36 -1.66
C ALA A 165 -13.58 13.44 -2.67
N ARG A 166 -12.29 13.74 -2.70
CA ARG A 166 -11.76 14.58 -3.78
C ARG A 166 -11.84 13.74 -5.05
N VAL A 167 -12.73 14.13 -5.93
CA VAL A 167 -12.72 13.65 -7.32
C VAL A 167 -11.41 14.17 -7.90
N LEU A 168 -10.39 13.33 -7.85
CA LEU A 168 -9.14 13.60 -8.52
C LEU A 168 -9.45 13.61 -10.03
N SER A 169 -9.68 14.78 -10.57
CA SER A 169 -9.46 14.98 -12.01
C SER A 169 -7.96 14.73 -12.21
N GLU A 170 -7.61 13.45 -12.41
CA GLU A 170 -6.27 13.13 -12.88
C GLU A 170 -6.14 13.82 -14.23
N VAL A 171 -5.46 14.95 -14.24
CA VAL A 171 -4.86 15.45 -15.48
C VAL A 171 -3.97 14.30 -15.95
N VAL A 172 -4.47 13.60 -16.96
CA VAL A 172 -3.73 12.54 -17.65
C VAL A 172 -2.58 13.25 -18.35
N VAL A 173 -1.49 13.45 -17.63
CA VAL A 173 -0.22 13.76 -18.26
C VAL A 173 0.13 12.49 -19.02
N SER A 174 -0.20 12.49 -20.30
CA SER A 174 0.18 11.40 -21.22
C SER A 174 1.67 11.22 -21.09
N PRO A 175 2.15 10.02 -20.72
CA PRO A 175 3.59 9.81 -20.63
C PRO A 175 4.20 10.17 -21.98
N PRO A 176 5.32 10.88 -22.01
CA PRO A 176 5.99 11.19 -23.25
C PRO A 176 6.23 9.87 -23.99
N ARG A 177 5.81 9.80 -25.25
CA ARG A 177 6.06 8.68 -26.15
C ARG A 177 7.57 8.54 -26.32
N SER A 178 8.23 7.89 -25.34
CA SER A 178 9.62 7.53 -25.50
C SER A 178 9.67 6.32 -26.42
N SER A 179 10.31 6.47 -27.55
CA SER A 179 10.66 5.42 -28.51
C SER A 179 11.75 4.47 -27.98
N SER A 180 11.91 4.34 -26.66
CA SER A 180 12.88 3.44 -26.07
C SER A 180 12.32 2.02 -26.04
N LEU A 181 13.09 1.05 -26.48
CA LEU A 181 12.83 -0.40 -26.42
C LEU A 181 12.64 -0.93 -24.98
N ARG A 182 12.78 -0.07 -23.97
CA ARG A 182 12.62 -0.45 -22.55
C ARG A 182 11.16 -0.61 -22.19
N PRO A 183 10.75 -1.73 -21.58
CA PRO A 183 9.37 -1.96 -21.12
C PRO A 183 8.93 -0.85 -20.18
N ILE A 184 7.64 -0.48 -20.25
CA ILE A 184 6.98 0.50 -19.37
C ILE A 184 7.17 0.08 -17.91
N ALA A 185 7.24 1.05 -16.98
CA ALA A 185 7.51 0.80 -15.57
C ALA A 185 6.57 -0.24 -14.94
N SER A 186 5.27 -0.22 -15.28
CA SER A 186 4.30 -1.22 -14.81
C SER A 186 4.59 -2.63 -15.28
N THR A 187 5.06 -2.80 -16.52
CA THR A 187 5.48 -4.12 -17.05
C THR A 187 6.71 -4.63 -16.32
N ARG A 188 7.70 -3.75 -16.06
CA ARG A 188 8.90 -4.14 -15.30
C ARG A 188 8.55 -4.55 -13.88
N MET A 189 7.65 -3.82 -13.21
CA MET A 189 7.17 -4.16 -11.87
C MET A 189 6.39 -5.48 -11.86
N ALA A 190 5.60 -5.77 -12.90
CA ALA A 190 4.89 -7.03 -13.03
C ALA A 190 5.85 -8.21 -13.20
N ILE A 191 6.89 -8.07 -14.04
CA ILE A 191 7.93 -9.09 -14.20
C ILE A 191 8.73 -9.29 -12.90
N GLN A 192 9.10 -8.21 -12.21
CA GLN A 192 9.76 -8.29 -10.90
C GLN A 192 8.91 -9.07 -9.90
N MET A 193 7.61 -8.79 -9.84
CA MET A 193 6.68 -9.49 -8.96
C MET A 193 6.55 -10.97 -9.35
N ALA A 194 6.45 -11.28 -10.64
CA ALA A 194 6.38 -12.66 -11.12
C ALA A 194 7.61 -13.45 -10.67
N VAL A 195 8.81 -12.94 -10.93
CA VAL A 195 10.07 -13.61 -10.53
C VAL A 195 10.17 -13.72 -9.01
N ALA A 196 9.87 -12.64 -8.26
CA ALA A 196 9.94 -12.64 -6.81
C ALA A 196 9.00 -13.69 -6.19
N LEU A 197 7.74 -13.74 -6.63
CA LEU A 197 6.78 -14.72 -6.13
C LEU A 197 7.13 -16.15 -6.54
N THR A 198 7.61 -16.37 -7.77
CA THR A 198 8.06 -17.70 -8.20
C THR A 198 9.20 -18.20 -7.31
N VAL A 199 10.22 -17.37 -7.05
CA VAL A 199 11.31 -17.72 -6.14
C VAL A 199 10.78 -17.96 -4.72
N ALA A 200 9.86 -17.13 -4.24
CA ALA A 200 9.26 -17.28 -2.92
C ALA A 200 8.47 -18.61 -2.78
N PHE A 201 7.73 -19.02 -3.80
CA PHE A 201 7.05 -20.32 -3.81
C PHE A 201 8.04 -21.48 -3.84
N VAL A 202 9.06 -21.41 -4.69
CA VAL A 202 10.10 -22.47 -4.78
C VAL A 202 10.80 -22.62 -3.44
N VAL A 203 11.30 -21.51 -2.85
CA VAL A 203 11.96 -21.54 -1.54
C VAL A 203 11.00 -22.03 -0.45
N GLY A 204 9.74 -21.55 -0.48
CA GLY A 204 8.72 -21.95 0.47
C GLY A 204 8.42 -23.45 0.41
N TYR A 205 8.17 -23.99 -0.78
CA TYR A 205 7.81 -25.42 -0.92
C TYR A 205 8.99 -26.36 -0.67
N VAL A 206 10.21 -25.96 -1.01
CA VAL A 206 11.39 -26.83 -0.85
C VAL A 206 11.89 -26.83 0.60
N TYR A 207 11.93 -25.67 1.26
CA TYR A 207 12.57 -25.54 2.59
C TYR A 207 11.57 -25.31 3.73
N PHE A 208 10.35 -24.85 3.45
CA PHE A 208 9.34 -24.43 4.44
C PHE A 208 7.94 -24.95 4.09
N SER A 209 7.81 -26.26 3.81
CA SER A 209 6.61 -26.87 3.23
C SER A 209 5.28 -26.55 3.93
N GLU A 210 5.29 -26.43 5.27
CA GLU A 210 4.08 -26.10 6.03
C GLU A 210 3.81 -24.61 6.20
N ARG A 211 4.83 -23.76 5.95
CA ARG A 211 4.80 -22.32 6.27
C ARG A 211 5.17 -21.42 5.10
N TRP A 212 5.19 -21.95 3.88
CA TRP A 212 5.52 -21.26 2.65
C TRP A 212 4.73 -19.96 2.43
N ALA A 213 3.48 -19.91 2.92
CA ALA A 213 2.57 -18.80 2.70
C ALA A 213 3.11 -17.47 3.24
N TRP A 214 3.84 -17.48 4.34
CA TRP A 214 4.40 -16.27 4.95
C TRP A 214 5.57 -15.68 4.17
N ILE A 215 6.39 -16.52 3.54
CA ILE A 215 7.47 -16.08 2.64
C ILE A 215 6.85 -15.39 1.43
N VAL A 216 5.85 -16.03 0.83
CA VAL A 216 5.13 -15.49 -0.34
C VAL A 216 4.41 -14.19 0.01
N LEU A 217 3.70 -14.15 1.14
CA LEU A 217 3.00 -12.96 1.62
C LEU A 217 3.96 -11.79 1.85
N THR A 218 5.10 -12.03 2.52
CA THR A 218 6.08 -10.97 2.78
C THR A 218 6.70 -10.47 1.49
N THR A 219 7.09 -11.36 0.59
CA THR A 219 7.62 -11.00 -0.74
C THR A 219 6.62 -10.15 -1.52
N TYR A 220 5.34 -10.51 -1.49
CA TYR A 220 4.28 -9.73 -2.12
C TYR A 220 4.12 -8.35 -1.47
N ILE A 221 4.03 -8.27 -0.14
CA ILE A 221 3.82 -7.00 0.59
C ILE A 221 4.97 -6.03 0.29
N VAL A 222 6.21 -6.50 0.33
CA VAL A 222 7.40 -5.69 0.08
C VAL A 222 7.46 -5.22 -1.37
N GLY A 223 7.14 -6.09 -2.32
CA GLY A 223 7.14 -5.79 -3.76
C GLY A 223 5.92 -4.99 -4.23
N SER A 224 4.80 -5.03 -3.48
CA SER A 224 3.56 -4.37 -3.88
C SER A 224 3.62 -2.85 -3.71
N GLY A 225 3.04 -2.10 -4.66
CA GLY A 225 3.00 -0.63 -4.62
C GLY A 225 4.40 0.02 -4.64
N ASN A 226 5.38 -0.69 -5.14
CA ASN A 226 6.77 -0.30 -5.21
C ASN A 226 6.94 0.97 -6.07
N GLN A 227 7.77 1.88 -5.60
CA GLN A 227 8.09 3.16 -6.25
C GLN A 227 9.58 3.23 -6.65
N GLY A 228 10.17 2.06 -6.89
CA GLY A 228 11.56 1.89 -7.23
C GLY A 228 12.32 1.06 -6.18
N ARG A 229 13.51 0.60 -6.55
CA ARG A 229 14.30 -0.34 -5.75
C ARG A 229 14.59 0.14 -4.31
N LEU A 230 14.77 1.44 -4.10
CA LEU A 230 15.04 2.02 -2.78
C LEU A 230 13.81 1.94 -1.86
N ASP A 231 12.61 2.14 -2.43
CA ASP A 231 11.36 2.00 -1.68
C ASP A 231 11.13 0.56 -1.22
N VAL A 232 11.46 -0.43 -2.05
CA VAL A 232 11.39 -1.85 -1.69
C VAL A 232 12.35 -2.15 -0.53
N ALA A 233 13.60 -1.72 -0.61
CA ALA A 233 14.58 -1.92 0.46
C ALA A 233 14.14 -1.24 1.76
N TYR A 234 13.65 0.00 1.69
CA TYR A 234 13.16 0.74 2.85
C TYR A 234 11.97 0.03 3.52
N LYS A 235 10.98 -0.41 2.72
CA LYS A 235 9.83 -1.17 3.23
C LYS A 235 10.25 -2.51 3.85
N SER A 236 11.23 -3.19 3.25
CA SER A 236 11.78 -4.44 3.78
C SER A 236 12.38 -4.25 5.17
N VAL A 237 13.22 -3.23 5.34
CA VAL A 237 13.82 -2.90 6.64
C VAL A 237 12.73 -2.59 7.67
N LEU A 238 11.76 -1.73 7.32
CA LEU A 238 10.66 -1.41 8.22
C LEU A 238 9.78 -2.63 8.55
N ARG A 239 9.61 -3.55 7.60
CA ARG A 239 8.87 -4.81 7.81
C ARG A 239 9.60 -5.71 8.81
N ILE A 240 10.91 -5.89 8.65
CA ILE A 240 11.74 -6.72 9.54
C ILE A 240 11.77 -6.11 10.94
N LEU A 241 12.05 -4.80 11.06
CA LEU A 241 12.10 -4.12 12.36
C LEU A 241 10.73 -4.14 13.05
N GLY A 242 9.66 -3.81 12.34
CA GLY A 242 8.31 -3.83 12.90
C GLY A 242 7.89 -5.24 13.32
N ALA A 243 8.19 -6.26 12.51
CA ALA A 243 7.88 -7.64 12.84
C ALA A 243 8.72 -8.14 14.04
N GLY A 244 10.01 -7.78 14.11
CA GLY A 244 10.87 -8.14 15.24
C GLY A 244 10.36 -7.58 16.56
N VAL A 245 10.03 -6.28 16.59
CA VAL A 245 9.45 -5.64 17.77
C VAL A 245 8.06 -6.20 18.09
N GLY A 246 7.22 -6.43 17.07
CA GLY A 246 5.90 -7.06 17.25
C GLY A 246 5.98 -8.47 17.81
N THR A 247 6.94 -9.27 17.36
CA THR A 247 7.22 -10.61 17.90
C THR A 247 7.68 -10.56 19.35
N PHE A 248 8.55 -9.60 19.66
CA PHE A 248 9.02 -9.41 21.05
C PHE A 248 7.84 -9.10 22.01
N PHE A 249 6.98 -8.15 21.63
CA PHE A 249 5.79 -7.86 22.44
C PHE A 249 4.83 -9.05 22.49
N ALA A 250 4.64 -9.77 21.40
CA ALA A 250 3.80 -10.96 21.40
C ALA A 250 4.30 -12.01 22.40
N LEU A 251 5.61 -12.26 22.47
CA LEU A 251 6.19 -13.17 23.46
C LEU A 251 5.93 -12.72 24.90
N MET A 252 5.98 -11.41 25.17
CA MET A 252 5.65 -10.86 26.49
C MET A 252 4.17 -11.10 26.85
N PHE A 253 3.26 -10.91 25.89
CA PHE A 253 1.82 -11.11 26.13
C PHE A 253 1.43 -12.59 26.20
N THR A 254 2.03 -13.47 25.39
CA THR A 254 1.68 -14.90 25.34
C THR A 254 2.08 -15.67 26.61
N VAL A 255 3.05 -15.18 27.38
CA VAL A 255 3.41 -15.78 28.70
C VAL A 255 2.21 -15.72 29.66
N HIS A 256 1.30 -14.77 29.51
CA HIS A 256 0.14 -14.56 30.40
C HIS A 256 -1.20 -14.93 29.74
N ALA A 257 -1.22 -15.17 28.43
CA ALA A 257 -2.44 -15.46 27.67
C ALA A 257 -2.82 -16.94 27.78
N ARG A 258 -4.11 -17.20 28.08
CA ARG A 258 -4.67 -18.56 28.03
C ARG A 258 -5.33 -18.79 26.66
N PRO A 259 -5.29 -20.00 26.11
CA PRO A 259 -6.05 -20.33 24.91
C PRO A 259 -7.55 -20.01 25.12
N HIS A 260 -8.18 -19.46 24.10
CA HIS A 260 -9.60 -19.07 24.06
C HIS A 260 -10.02 -17.99 25.09
N ASP A 261 -9.08 -17.24 25.65
CA ASP A 261 -9.39 -16.16 26.57
C ASP A 261 -9.98 -14.94 25.83
N THR A 262 -11.12 -14.44 26.32
CA THR A 262 -11.82 -13.27 25.77
C THR A 262 -10.97 -11.99 25.85
N THR A 263 -10.06 -11.88 26.81
CA THR A 263 -9.15 -10.74 26.92
C THR A 263 -8.17 -10.69 25.75
N THR A 264 -7.76 -11.85 25.23
CA THR A 264 -6.88 -11.96 24.06
C THR A 264 -7.54 -11.38 22.80
N ILE A 265 -8.86 -11.58 22.63
CA ILE A 265 -9.62 -10.97 21.52
C ILE A 265 -9.54 -9.44 21.61
N GLY A 266 -9.70 -8.88 22.81
CA GLY A 266 -9.56 -7.45 23.05
C GLY A 266 -8.17 -6.92 22.63
N TRP A 267 -7.10 -7.64 22.98
CA TRP A 267 -5.74 -7.27 22.59
C TRP A 267 -5.49 -7.38 21.07
N ILE A 268 -6.06 -8.39 20.42
CA ILE A 268 -6.00 -8.54 18.95
C ILE A 268 -6.67 -7.32 18.29
N LEU A 269 -7.89 -6.99 18.70
CA LEU A 269 -8.65 -5.87 18.13
C LEU A 269 -7.98 -4.52 18.42
N ALA A 270 -7.45 -4.33 19.63
CA ALA A 270 -6.70 -3.13 19.99
C ALA A 270 -5.42 -2.99 19.14
N SER A 271 -4.69 -4.09 18.94
CA SER A 271 -3.49 -4.11 18.09
C SER A 271 -3.83 -3.74 16.64
N VAL A 272 -4.89 -4.31 16.08
CA VAL A 272 -5.35 -3.96 14.73
C VAL A 272 -5.73 -2.48 14.65
N PHE A 273 -6.49 -1.97 15.62
CA PHE A 273 -6.90 -0.57 15.68
C PHE A 273 -5.70 0.38 15.73
N ILE A 274 -4.74 0.15 16.63
CA ILE A 274 -3.55 0.98 16.77
C ILE A 274 -2.69 0.90 15.50
N GLY A 275 -2.58 -0.29 14.90
CA GLY A 275 -1.88 -0.49 13.65
C GLY A 275 -2.47 0.34 12.51
N ILE A 276 -3.81 0.41 12.38
CA ILE A 276 -4.49 1.25 11.39
C ILE A 276 -4.24 2.74 11.67
N TRP A 277 -4.38 3.14 12.92
CA TRP A 277 -4.24 4.52 13.35
C TRP A 277 -2.84 5.08 13.10
N LEU A 278 -1.79 4.32 13.48
CA LEU A 278 -0.40 4.76 13.37
C LEU A 278 0.23 4.52 11.99
N ARG A 279 -0.42 3.77 11.11
CA ARG A 279 0.08 3.44 9.77
C ARG A 279 0.49 4.66 8.92
N PRO A 280 -0.22 5.82 8.94
CA PRO A 280 0.21 7.00 8.18
C PRO A 280 1.49 7.64 8.68
N LEU A 281 1.89 7.40 9.92
CA LEU A 281 3.14 7.90 10.49
C LEU A 281 4.34 7.12 9.95
N SER A 282 4.26 5.79 9.98
CA SER A 282 5.29 4.91 9.42
C SER A 282 4.73 3.52 9.15
N TYR A 283 5.21 2.90 8.08
CA TYR A 283 4.91 1.51 7.76
C TYR A 283 5.38 0.54 8.87
N ALA A 284 6.43 0.89 9.63
CA ALA A 284 6.93 0.06 10.74
C ALA A 284 5.86 -0.18 11.82
N TRP A 285 5.07 0.84 12.17
CA TRP A 285 3.98 0.68 13.13
C TRP A 285 2.92 -0.31 12.65
N TRP A 286 2.54 -0.22 11.39
CA TRP A 286 1.63 -1.19 10.79
C TRP A 286 2.21 -2.61 10.85
N ALA A 287 3.48 -2.79 10.48
CA ALA A 287 4.15 -4.08 10.50
C ALA A 287 4.21 -4.66 11.93
N LEU A 288 4.52 -3.82 12.93
CA LEU A 288 4.56 -4.20 14.34
C LEU A 288 3.21 -4.72 14.82
N PHE A 289 2.15 -3.89 14.70
CA PHE A 289 0.86 -4.21 15.27
C PHE A 289 0.14 -5.35 14.53
N VAL A 290 0.32 -5.47 13.22
CA VAL A 290 -0.19 -6.64 12.48
C VAL A 290 0.55 -7.90 12.88
N THR A 291 1.86 -7.85 13.08
CA THR A 291 2.61 -9.03 13.55
C THR A 291 2.16 -9.41 14.96
N LEU A 292 1.98 -8.44 15.85
CA LEU A 292 1.44 -8.66 17.19
C LEU A 292 0.05 -9.29 17.17
N ALA A 293 -0.88 -8.71 16.38
CA ALA A 293 -2.26 -9.21 16.25
C ALA A 293 -2.30 -10.66 15.74
N LEU A 294 -1.51 -10.96 14.71
CA LEU A 294 -1.44 -12.31 14.15
C LEU A 294 -0.75 -13.31 15.08
N ALA A 295 0.20 -12.86 15.90
CA ALA A 295 0.84 -13.68 16.90
C ALA A 295 -0.11 -14.01 18.05
N LEU A 296 -0.86 -13.02 18.53
CA LEU A 296 -1.91 -13.22 19.55
C LEU A 296 -3.02 -14.14 19.04
N LEU A 297 -3.40 -14.02 17.77
CA LEU A 297 -4.40 -14.88 17.13
C LEU A 297 -3.93 -16.36 17.13
N GLN A 298 -2.67 -16.60 16.78
CA GLN A 298 -2.11 -17.95 16.83
C GLN A 298 -2.04 -18.51 18.26
N GLY A 299 -1.68 -17.68 19.24
CA GLY A 299 -1.71 -18.05 20.65
C GLY A 299 -3.12 -18.34 21.17
N PHE A 300 -4.13 -17.69 20.59
CA PHE A 300 -5.54 -17.95 20.89
C PHE A 300 -6.00 -19.31 20.36
N GLU A 301 -5.51 -19.75 19.20
CA GLU A 301 -5.90 -21.02 18.57
C GLU A 301 -5.13 -22.24 19.11
N GLY A 302 -3.96 -22.07 19.78
CA GLY A 302 -3.20 -23.22 20.26
C GLY A 302 -1.94 -22.91 21.07
N PRO A 303 -1.37 -23.93 21.79
CA PRO A 303 -0.29 -23.74 22.75
C PRO A 303 1.12 -23.57 22.17
N SER A 304 1.32 -23.66 20.86
CA SER A 304 2.64 -23.65 20.20
C SER A 304 3.17 -22.27 19.80
N ALA A 305 2.65 -21.19 20.40
CA ALA A 305 2.92 -19.81 19.99
C ALA A 305 4.41 -19.42 19.94
N GLN A 306 5.23 -19.92 20.87
CA GLN A 306 6.62 -19.48 21.04
C GLN A 306 7.55 -19.94 19.91
N GLN A 307 7.45 -21.19 19.49
CA GLN A 307 8.24 -21.72 18.36
C GLN A 307 7.81 -21.14 17.01
N VAL A 308 6.50 -20.96 16.83
CA VAL A 308 5.93 -20.41 15.61
C VAL A 308 6.36 -18.95 15.40
N LEU A 309 6.54 -18.17 16.46
CA LEU A 309 6.90 -16.75 16.39
C LEU A 309 8.34 -16.51 15.91
N SER A 310 9.31 -17.29 16.41
CA SER A 310 10.72 -17.18 15.97
C SER A 310 10.87 -17.56 14.50
N LEU A 311 10.23 -18.65 14.11
CA LEU A 311 10.22 -19.15 12.74
C LEU A 311 9.54 -18.17 11.76
N ARG A 312 8.51 -17.45 12.23
CA ARG A 312 7.84 -16.41 11.43
C ARG A 312 8.75 -15.23 11.11
N LEU A 313 9.63 -14.83 12.04
CA LEU A 313 10.58 -13.76 11.77
C LEU A 313 11.57 -14.18 10.68
N GLU A 314 12.01 -15.44 10.70
CA GLU A 314 12.86 -16.02 9.65
C GLU A 314 12.18 -15.95 8.27
N GLU A 315 10.91 -16.37 8.17
CA GLU A 315 10.12 -16.32 6.95
C GLU A 315 9.95 -14.88 6.40
N ILE A 316 9.76 -13.93 7.32
CA ILE A 316 9.67 -12.50 6.96
C ILE A 316 11.01 -11.99 6.41
N VAL A 317 12.12 -12.37 7.03
CA VAL A 317 13.47 -11.99 6.57
C VAL A 317 13.75 -12.59 5.19
N ILE A 318 13.49 -13.88 4.99
CA ILE A 318 13.67 -14.56 3.70
C ILE A 318 12.80 -13.91 2.62
N GLY A 319 11.51 -13.71 2.88
CA GLY A 319 10.61 -13.07 1.93
C GLY A 319 11.03 -11.64 1.58
N ALA A 320 11.54 -10.88 2.56
CA ALA A 320 12.07 -9.53 2.34
C ALA A 320 13.33 -9.55 1.47
N ILE A 321 14.26 -10.47 1.72
CA ILE A 321 15.48 -10.65 0.90
C ILE A 321 15.11 -10.98 -0.54
N ILE A 322 14.20 -11.93 -0.78
CA ILE A 322 13.73 -12.29 -2.11
C ILE A 322 13.12 -11.07 -2.82
N GLY A 323 12.27 -10.31 -2.13
CA GLY A 323 11.65 -9.10 -2.68
C GLY A 323 12.68 -8.03 -3.07
N VAL A 324 13.67 -7.78 -2.20
CA VAL A 324 14.77 -6.84 -2.48
C VAL A 324 15.62 -7.34 -3.65
N ALA A 325 16.03 -8.60 -3.62
CA ALA A 325 16.85 -9.18 -4.70
C ALA A 325 16.15 -9.05 -6.06
N ALA A 326 14.87 -9.40 -6.15
CA ALA A 326 14.09 -9.24 -7.37
C ALA A 326 14.03 -7.78 -7.84
N ALA A 327 13.81 -6.82 -6.94
CA ALA A 327 13.74 -5.40 -7.28
C ALA A 327 15.07 -4.81 -7.76
N TRP A 328 16.20 -5.41 -7.35
CA TRP A 328 17.54 -4.93 -7.72
C TRP A 328 18.14 -5.66 -8.93
N LEU A 329 17.84 -6.93 -9.09
CA LEU A 329 18.43 -7.78 -10.13
C LEU A 329 17.55 -7.89 -11.38
N VAL A 330 16.22 -7.88 -11.22
CA VAL A 330 15.27 -8.08 -12.32
C VAL A 330 14.76 -6.74 -12.83
N LEU A 331 15.23 -6.28 -13.99
CA LEU A 331 14.80 -5.04 -14.68
C LEU A 331 14.65 -3.83 -13.71
N PRO A 332 15.71 -3.41 -13.00
CA PRO A 332 15.61 -2.48 -11.88
C PRO A 332 14.98 -1.14 -12.28
N VAL A 333 13.99 -0.72 -11.48
CA VAL A 333 13.38 0.60 -11.59
C VAL A 333 14.18 1.57 -10.71
N ARG A 334 14.91 2.49 -11.34
CA ARG A 334 15.73 3.48 -10.63
C ARG A 334 14.86 4.46 -9.86
N SER A 335 14.98 4.46 -8.53
CA SER A 335 14.17 5.34 -7.64
C SER A 335 14.39 6.83 -7.93
N THR A 336 15.61 7.23 -8.27
CA THR A 336 15.93 8.62 -8.66
C THR A 336 15.20 9.05 -9.93
N GLY A 337 15.00 8.15 -10.90
CA GLY A 337 14.19 8.43 -12.09
C GLY A 337 12.73 8.67 -11.77
N VAL A 338 12.17 7.88 -10.85
CA VAL A 338 10.79 8.06 -10.37
C VAL A 338 10.64 9.39 -9.63
N LEU A 339 11.61 9.73 -8.76
CA LEU A 339 11.61 11.00 -8.04
C LEU A 339 11.66 12.20 -9.00
N ARG A 340 12.58 12.17 -9.97
CA ARG A 340 12.69 13.26 -10.98
C ARG A 340 11.41 13.46 -11.77
N LEU A 341 10.75 12.38 -12.17
CA LEU A 341 9.46 12.46 -12.87
C LEU A 341 8.40 13.15 -12.00
N ARG A 342 8.30 12.79 -10.73
CA ARG A 342 7.33 13.39 -9.79
C ARG A 342 7.62 14.84 -9.48
N ILE A 343 8.89 15.22 -9.34
CA ILE A 343 9.28 16.63 -9.20
C ILE A 343 8.90 17.40 -10.47
N ALA A 344 9.17 16.84 -11.65
CA ALA A 344 8.79 17.46 -12.93
C ALA A 344 7.27 17.64 -13.05
N ASP A 345 6.47 16.64 -12.62
CA ASP A 345 5.01 16.73 -12.57
C ASP A 345 4.54 17.84 -11.61
N SER A 346 5.15 17.95 -10.43
CA SER A 346 4.83 19.00 -9.45
C SER A 346 5.14 20.39 -9.99
N LEU A 347 6.30 20.55 -10.65
CA LEU A 347 6.68 21.81 -11.29
C LEU A 347 5.77 22.14 -12.49
N ALA A 348 5.27 21.15 -13.20
CA ALA A 348 4.30 21.36 -14.28
C ALA A 348 2.95 21.85 -13.74
N MET A 349 2.45 21.24 -12.66
CA MET A 349 1.21 21.70 -12.01
C MET A 349 1.36 23.12 -11.44
N LEU A 350 2.50 23.43 -10.86
CA LEU A 350 2.81 24.78 -10.39
C LEU A 350 2.87 25.80 -11.55
N ALA A 351 3.52 25.44 -12.66
CA ALA A 351 3.55 26.29 -13.84
C ALA A 351 2.14 26.58 -14.39
N ASN A 352 1.28 25.56 -14.43
CA ASN A 352 -0.10 25.72 -14.88
C ASN A 352 -0.93 26.59 -13.93
N ALA A 353 -0.74 26.43 -12.61
CA ALA A 353 -1.46 27.23 -11.60
C ALA A 353 -1.04 28.70 -11.62
N LEU A 354 0.20 29.01 -12.02
CA LEU A 354 0.73 30.38 -12.16
C LEU A 354 0.65 30.91 -13.60
N ASP A 355 -0.05 30.23 -14.50
CA ASP A 355 -0.26 30.73 -15.86
C ASP A 355 -1.34 31.81 -15.88
N PRO A 356 -1.05 33.03 -16.40
CA PRO A 356 -2.04 34.12 -16.52
C PRO A 356 -3.27 33.74 -17.34
N ALA A 357 -3.12 32.83 -18.31
CA ALA A 357 -4.23 32.37 -19.17
C ALA A 357 -5.20 31.41 -18.44
N THR A 358 -4.82 30.88 -17.24
CA THR A 358 -5.66 29.98 -16.47
C THR A 358 -6.69 30.75 -15.66
N ALA A 359 -7.97 30.66 -16.07
CA ALA A 359 -9.08 31.37 -15.42
C ALA A 359 -9.36 30.87 -14.00
N LEU A 360 -9.16 29.57 -13.72
CA LEU A 360 -9.41 28.94 -12.42
C LEU A 360 -8.11 28.39 -11.83
N ARG A 361 -7.50 29.16 -10.97
CA ARG A 361 -6.25 28.76 -10.28
C ARG A 361 -6.58 27.91 -9.07
N ARG A 362 -6.07 26.68 -9.05
CA ARG A 362 -6.31 25.72 -7.97
C ARG A 362 -5.00 25.28 -7.37
N PRO A 363 -4.70 25.61 -6.10
CA PRO A 363 -3.53 25.11 -5.41
C PRO A 363 -3.58 23.58 -5.18
N GLU A 364 -4.80 23.00 -5.23
CA GLU A 364 -5.01 21.57 -4.98
C GLU A 364 -4.24 20.67 -5.94
N ASP A 365 -4.15 21.02 -7.22
CA ASP A 365 -3.46 20.19 -8.22
C ASP A 365 -1.95 20.14 -7.95
N PHE A 366 -1.36 21.28 -7.58
CA PHE A 366 0.03 21.34 -7.14
C PHE A 366 0.25 20.56 -5.84
N LEU A 367 -0.62 20.74 -4.85
CA LEU A 367 -0.54 20.03 -3.57
C LEU A 367 -0.64 18.51 -3.73
N LEU A 368 -1.48 18.05 -4.65
CA LEU A 368 -1.61 16.62 -4.97
C LEU A 368 -0.35 16.07 -5.65
N ALA A 369 0.25 16.85 -6.53
CA ALA A 369 1.52 16.47 -7.16
C ALA A 369 2.66 16.43 -6.13
N LEU A 370 2.70 17.41 -5.23
CA LEU A 370 3.67 17.48 -4.13
C LEU A 370 3.50 16.30 -3.15
N ASP A 371 2.28 15.93 -2.78
CA ASP A 371 1.99 14.75 -1.95
C ASP A 371 2.55 13.44 -2.57
N ARG A 372 2.56 13.34 -3.90
CA ARG A 372 3.20 12.21 -4.59
C ARG A 372 4.73 12.20 -4.43
N VAL A 373 5.36 13.38 -4.33
CA VAL A 373 6.80 13.50 -4.02
C VAL A 373 7.05 13.16 -2.55
N GLU A 374 6.23 13.66 -1.63
CA GLU A 374 6.33 13.38 -0.20
C GLU A 374 6.21 11.89 0.12
N ARG A 375 5.44 11.11 -0.65
CA ARG A 375 5.32 9.66 -0.47
C ARG A 375 6.60 8.87 -0.74
N VAL A 376 7.52 9.38 -1.57
CA VAL A 376 8.81 8.73 -1.82
C VAL A 376 9.92 9.26 -0.91
N ALA A 377 9.72 10.42 -0.30
CA ALA A 377 10.69 11.10 0.56
C ALA A 377 11.29 10.22 1.67
N PRO A 378 10.51 9.41 2.43
CA PRO A 378 11.06 8.64 3.55
C PRO A 378 12.19 7.70 3.15
N ALA A 379 12.07 7.01 1.99
CA ALA A 379 13.11 6.12 1.50
C ALA A 379 14.40 6.87 1.14
N PHE A 380 14.29 8.07 0.55
CA PHE A 380 15.45 8.89 0.23
C PHE A 380 16.07 9.52 1.47
N ARG A 381 15.27 9.99 2.43
CA ARG A 381 15.78 10.53 3.71
C ARG A 381 16.51 9.44 4.51
N ALA A 382 15.96 8.23 4.57
CA ALA A 382 16.64 7.09 5.19
C ALA A 382 17.97 6.76 4.47
N SER A 383 17.97 6.76 3.15
CA SER A 383 19.21 6.57 2.37
C SER A 383 20.24 7.66 2.64
N ARG A 384 19.82 8.93 2.82
CA ARG A 384 20.72 10.05 3.18
C ARG A 384 21.40 9.81 4.53
N LEU A 385 20.69 9.30 5.52
CA LEU A 385 21.28 8.95 6.82
C LEU A 385 22.40 7.92 6.71
N LEU A 386 22.29 6.97 5.77
CA LEU A 386 23.28 5.91 5.56
C LEU A 386 24.43 6.34 4.65
N THR A 387 24.17 7.14 3.63
CA THR A 387 25.13 7.46 2.56
C THR A 387 25.52 8.93 2.49
N GLY A 388 24.94 9.79 3.33
CA GLY A 388 25.15 11.25 3.29
C GLY A 388 26.61 11.68 3.54
N ARG A 389 27.38 10.86 4.26
CA ARG A 389 28.83 11.14 4.48
C ARG A 389 29.67 11.01 3.21
N PHE A 390 29.17 10.34 2.18
CA PHE A 390 29.91 10.03 0.95
C PHE A 390 29.45 10.82 -0.28
N ARG A 391 28.47 11.73 -0.12
CA ARG A 391 27.90 12.48 -1.25
C ARG A 391 27.65 13.93 -0.86
N THR A 392 28.09 14.85 -1.70
CA THR A 392 27.88 16.30 -1.55
C THR A 392 26.46 16.74 -1.86
N ALA A 393 25.72 16.01 -2.70
CA ALA A 393 24.31 16.25 -2.99
C ALA A 393 23.55 14.93 -3.00
N HIS A 394 22.45 14.86 -2.24
CA HIS A 394 21.61 13.67 -2.13
C HIS A 394 20.22 13.93 -2.72
N PRO A 395 19.58 12.96 -3.39
CA PRO A 395 18.22 13.14 -3.92
C PRO A 395 17.16 13.54 -2.87
N ALA A 396 17.39 13.26 -1.57
CA ALA A 396 16.55 13.76 -0.49
C ALA A 396 16.55 15.30 -0.42
N ASP A 397 17.66 15.94 -0.76
CA ASP A 397 17.79 17.39 -0.72
C ASP A 397 16.92 18.05 -1.79
N TRP A 398 16.69 17.38 -2.93
CA TRP A 398 15.74 17.84 -3.96
C TRP A 398 14.30 17.84 -3.46
N VAL A 399 13.96 16.81 -2.65
CA VAL A 399 12.62 16.71 -2.03
C VAL A 399 12.42 17.84 -1.03
N ASP A 400 13.40 18.04 -0.15
CA ASP A 400 13.32 19.06 0.90
C ASP A 400 13.23 20.46 0.27
N ALA A 401 14.07 20.78 -0.73
CA ALA A 401 14.04 22.06 -1.43
C ALA A 401 12.70 22.33 -2.18
N LEU A 402 12.04 21.27 -2.71
CA LEU A 402 10.73 21.43 -3.33
C LEU A 402 9.63 21.65 -2.28
N ILE A 403 9.72 20.98 -1.13
CA ILE A 403 8.75 21.12 -0.03
C ILE A 403 8.84 22.53 0.57
N ASP A 404 10.03 23.11 0.67
CA ASP A 404 10.24 24.48 1.14
C ASP A 404 9.52 25.52 0.27
N CYS A 405 9.31 25.23 -1.03
CA CYS A 405 8.52 26.08 -1.92
C CYS A 405 7.02 26.07 -1.62
N ARG A 406 6.51 25.13 -0.81
CA ARG A 406 5.07 24.85 -0.66
C ARG A 406 4.25 26.06 -0.23
N GLN A 407 4.64 26.73 0.87
CA GLN A 407 3.86 27.82 1.45
C GLN A 407 3.83 29.03 0.52
N HIS A 408 4.98 29.42 -0.02
CA HIS A 408 5.10 30.53 -0.95
C HIS A 408 4.33 30.29 -2.26
N ALA A 409 4.37 29.06 -2.78
CA ALA A 409 3.61 28.67 -3.95
C ALA A 409 2.09 28.80 -3.72
N ILE A 410 1.59 28.36 -2.55
CA ILE A 410 0.17 28.49 -2.18
C ILE A 410 -0.21 29.97 -2.11
N SER A 411 0.57 30.81 -1.41
CA SER A 411 0.33 32.23 -1.28
C SER A 411 0.26 32.93 -2.64
N LEU A 412 1.20 32.68 -3.54
CA LEU A 412 1.19 33.24 -4.91
C LEU A 412 -0.03 32.81 -5.72
N ILE A 413 -0.47 31.55 -5.61
CA ILE A 413 -1.64 31.03 -6.33
C ILE A 413 -2.93 31.67 -5.79
N GLU A 414 -3.08 31.75 -4.45
CA GLU A 414 -4.27 32.32 -3.80
C GLU A 414 -4.38 33.83 -4.00
N ASN A 415 -3.27 34.56 -3.97
CA ASN A 415 -3.23 36.00 -4.27
C ASN A 415 -3.43 36.31 -5.75
N GLY A 416 -3.40 35.31 -6.62
CA GLY A 416 -3.55 35.51 -8.06
C GLY A 416 -2.32 36.12 -8.74
N GLU A 417 -1.19 36.12 -8.07
CA GLU A 417 0.06 36.69 -8.56
C GLU A 417 0.74 35.78 -9.58
N THR A 418 1.34 36.36 -10.61
CA THR A 418 2.05 35.62 -11.67
C THR A 418 3.41 36.27 -11.97
N PRO A 419 4.35 36.30 -11.02
CA PRO A 419 5.64 36.94 -11.21
C PRO A 419 6.40 36.27 -12.36
N GLY A 420 6.86 37.07 -13.33
CA GLY A 420 7.60 36.56 -14.49
C GLY A 420 8.89 35.84 -14.12
N GLU A 421 9.56 36.30 -13.06
CA GLU A 421 10.78 35.69 -12.53
C GLU A 421 10.53 34.30 -11.95
N VAL A 422 9.45 34.11 -11.19
CA VAL A 422 9.06 32.81 -10.64
C VAL A 422 8.75 31.82 -11.79
N ARG A 423 8.02 32.26 -12.82
CA ARG A 423 7.73 31.43 -13.99
C ARG A 423 9.01 31.03 -14.75
N LYS A 424 9.96 31.95 -14.89
CA LYS A 424 11.28 31.68 -15.47
C LYS A 424 12.06 30.67 -14.65
N ALA A 425 12.06 30.82 -13.31
CA ALA A 425 12.71 29.88 -12.40
C ALA A 425 12.08 28.49 -12.44
N ILE A 426 10.74 28.36 -12.54
CA ILE A 426 10.05 27.07 -12.74
C ILE A 426 10.50 26.44 -14.07
N GLY A 427 10.61 27.23 -15.15
CA GLY A 427 11.10 26.75 -16.44
C GLY A 427 12.53 26.20 -16.36
N ALA A 428 13.41 26.94 -15.66
CA ALA A 428 14.78 26.51 -15.42
C ALA A 428 14.85 25.24 -14.57
N ALA A 429 14.05 25.13 -13.50
CA ALA A 429 13.98 23.95 -12.66
C ALA A 429 13.48 22.71 -13.46
N ARG A 430 12.49 22.88 -14.34
CA ARG A 430 12.05 21.80 -15.24
C ARG A 430 13.14 21.34 -16.21
N LYS A 431 13.91 22.27 -16.76
CA LYS A 431 15.03 21.95 -17.65
C LYS A 431 16.14 21.18 -16.89
N ALA A 432 16.45 21.62 -15.68
CA ALA A 432 17.45 20.99 -14.81
C ALA A 432 17.11 19.52 -14.44
N MET A 433 15.84 19.09 -14.59
CA MET A 433 15.48 17.67 -14.38
C MET A 433 16.25 16.70 -15.30
N ARG A 434 16.88 17.18 -16.36
CA ARG A 434 17.72 16.35 -17.25
C ARG A 434 19.12 16.12 -16.65
N GLU A 435 19.61 17.05 -15.85
CA GLU A 435 20.97 17.10 -15.29
C GLU A 435 20.90 17.00 -13.75
N PRO A 436 21.20 15.82 -13.17
CA PRO A 436 21.03 15.59 -11.72
C PRO A 436 21.79 16.55 -10.82
N GLU A 437 22.93 17.06 -11.29
CA GLU A 437 23.81 17.97 -10.54
C GLU A 437 23.23 19.37 -10.39
N GLU A 438 22.39 19.79 -11.32
CA GLU A 438 21.79 21.13 -11.35
C GLU A 438 20.45 21.21 -10.61
N ILE A 439 19.79 20.06 -10.34
CA ILE A 439 18.44 20.01 -9.78
C ILE A 439 18.33 20.77 -8.48
N LEU A 440 19.25 20.50 -7.53
CA LEU A 440 19.22 21.14 -6.20
C LEU A 440 19.36 22.67 -6.32
N ARG A 441 20.34 23.12 -7.10
CA ARG A 441 20.59 24.57 -7.30
C ARG A 441 19.38 25.24 -7.97
N ALA A 442 18.77 24.61 -8.95
CA ALA A 442 17.59 25.14 -9.64
C ALA A 442 16.35 25.23 -8.73
N LEU A 443 16.13 24.24 -7.87
CA LEU A 443 15.05 24.26 -6.87
C LEU A 443 15.29 25.31 -5.78
N GLN A 444 16.51 25.48 -5.31
CA GLN A 444 16.87 26.53 -4.38
C GLN A 444 16.71 27.94 -4.98
N ASN A 445 17.04 28.11 -6.26
CA ASN A 445 16.80 29.38 -6.97
C ASN A 445 15.29 29.65 -7.12
N LEU A 446 14.49 28.63 -7.40
CA LEU A 446 13.04 28.74 -7.42
C LEU A 446 12.48 29.17 -6.06
N HIS A 447 12.94 28.56 -4.97
CA HIS A 447 12.54 28.96 -3.62
C HIS A 447 12.87 30.42 -3.34
N ARG A 448 14.11 30.85 -3.66
CA ARG A 448 14.54 32.26 -3.49
C ARG A 448 13.69 33.23 -4.31
N SER A 449 13.38 32.90 -5.56
CA SER A 449 12.52 33.77 -6.40
C SER A 449 11.09 33.89 -5.86
N MET A 450 10.57 32.87 -5.17
CA MET A 450 9.26 32.96 -4.53
C MET A 450 9.29 33.78 -3.24
N THR A 451 10.36 33.64 -2.41
CA THR A 451 10.49 34.40 -1.16
C THR A 451 10.69 35.89 -1.39
N SER A 452 11.23 36.32 -2.52
CA SER A 452 11.40 37.74 -2.85
C SER A 452 10.08 38.44 -3.30
N HIS A 453 9.02 37.70 -3.52
CA HIS A 453 7.71 38.20 -3.95
C HIS A 453 6.60 38.03 -2.91
N VAL A 454 6.85 37.41 -1.77
CA VAL A 454 5.95 37.26 -0.63
C VAL A 454 6.49 38.09 0.55
#